data_313c7da7f9e6ca35fd50c5774dc7752a
#
_entry.id   313c7da7f9e6ca35fd50c5774dc7752a
#
_cell.length_a   1.000
_cell.length_b   1.000
_cell.length_c   1.000
_cell.angle_alpha   90.00
_cell.angle_beta   90.00
_cell.angle_gamma   90.00
#
_symmetry.space_group_name_H-M   'P 1'
#
loop_
_entity.id
_entity.type
_entity.pdbx_description
1 polymer ?
#
loop_
_entity_poly.entity_id
_entity_poly.type
_entity_poly.pdbx_seq_one_letter_code
_entity_poly.pdbx_strand_id
1 'polypeptide(L)'
;MALAALEKVGMSRFAERQISQLSGGQQQRVFLARALVQDAQVYLMDEPFQGVDATTERAIVTLLQELRAAGKTVVVVHHDLQTVPEYFDWTALLNVRLIASGPVSEVFTEENLRLTYGGRVSFLRHGERNGAPEDEKRIGERGL
;
A
#
# COMPACT_ATOMS: atom_id res chain seq x y z
N MET A 1 26.03 2.91 11.56
CA MET A 1 25.01 3.10 10.50
C MET A 1 24.29 1.79 10.14
N ALA A 2 24.96 0.70 9.68
CA ALA A 2 24.28 -0.52 9.28
C ALA A 2 23.43 -1.18 10.38
N LEU A 3 23.93 -1.31 11.59
CA LEU A 3 23.18 -1.89 12.71
C LEU A 3 21.94 -1.09 13.07
N ALA A 4 22.03 0.25 13.06
CA ALA A 4 20.87 1.11 13.30
C ALA A 4 19.79 0.98 12.19
N ALA A 5 20.21 0.76 10.94
CA ALA A 5 19.26 0.49 9.85
C ALA A 5 18.60 -0.89 10.00
N LEU A 6 19.35 -1.91 10.41
CA LEU A 6 18.80 -3.24 10.72
C LEU A 6 17.83 -3.20 11.91
N GLU A 7 18.08 -2.36 12.90
CA GLU A 7 17.19 -2.15 14.04
C GLU A 7 15.84 -1.56 13.59
N LYS A 8 15.88 -0.53 12.75
CA LYS A 8 14.67 0.10 12.18
C LYS A 8 13.73 -0.89 11.45
N VAL A 9 14.29 -1.92 10.84
CA VAL A 9 13.53 -2.95 10.14
C VAL A 9 13.34 -4.24 10.93
N GLY A 10 13.69 -4.24 12.23
CA GLY A 10 13.55 -5.39 13.13
C GLY A 10 14.45 -6.59 12.79
N MET A 11 15.63 -6.32 12.19
CA MET A 11 16.55 -7.36 11.72
C MET A 11 17.85 -7.46 12.52
N SER A 12 18.02 -6.73 13.62
CA SER A 12 19.26 -6.72 14.43
C SER A 12 19.73 -8.10 14.83
N ARG A 13 18.81 -9.00 15.25
CA ARG A 13 19.14 -10.37 15.68
C ARG A 13 19.69 -11.26 14.56
N PHE A 14 19.59 -10.82 13.32
CA PHE A 14 20.05 -11.55 12.13
C PHE A 14 21.31 -10.92 11.50
N ALA A 15 21.91 -9.91 12.14
CA ALA A 15 23.04 -9.16 11.59
C ALA A 15 24.22 -10.03 11.14
N GLU A 16 24.47 -11.14 11.86
CA GLU A 16 25.58 -12.07 11.57
C GLU A 16 25.18 -13.22 10.63
N ARG A 17 23.92 -13.29 10.19
CA ARG A 17 23.48 -14.34 9.26
C ARG A 17 23.77 -14.01 7.83
N GLN A 18 24.09 -15.01 7.05
CA GLN A 18 24.16 -14.89 5.60
C GLN A 18 22.76 -14.65 5.02
N ILE A 19 22.65 -13.83 3.99
CA ILE A 19 21.37 -13.46 3.38
C ILE A 19 20.61 -14.68 2.84
N SER A 20 21.33 -15.69 2.36
CA SER A 20 20.77 -16.97 1.89
C SER A 20 20.08 -17.79 2.96
N GLN A 21 20.33 -17.51 4.25
CA GLN A 21 19.72 -18.18 5.40
C GLN A 21 18.47 -17.46 5.89
N LEU A 22 18.10 -16.36 5.26
CA LEU A 22 16.95 -15.55 5.61
C LEU A 22 15.73 -15.94 4.77
N SER A 23 14.54 -15.87 5.35
CA SER A 23 13.30 -15.99 4.60
C SER A 23 13.13 -14.82 3.62
N GLY A 24 12.27 -14.96 2.59
CA GLY A 24 12.02 -13.90 1.61
C GLY A 24 11.65 -12.57 2.25
N GLY A 25 10.72 -12.56 3.22
CA GLY A 25 10.34 -11.33 3.94
C GLY A 25 11.48 -10.77 4.82
N GLN A 26 12.38 -11.62 5.35
CA GLN A 26 13.57 -11.16 6.06
C GLN A 26 14.59 -10.53 5.10
N GLN A 27 14.79 -11.13 3.92
CA GLN A 27 15.65 -10.58 2.87
C GLN A 27 15.13 -9.20 2.41
N GLN A 28 13.81 -9.08 2.20
CA GLN A 28 13.17 -7.82 1.84
C GLN A 28 13.48 -6.70 2.85
N ARG A 29 13.37 -7.00 4.14
CA ARG A 29 13.72 -6.05 5.21
C ARG A 29 15.22 -5.69 5.24
N VAL A 30 16.10 -6.63 4.95
CA VAL A 30 17.54 -6.36 4.86
C VAL A 30 17.84 -5.46 3.65
N PHE A 31 17.19 -5.66 2.50
CA PHE A 31 17.32 -4.77 1.35
C PHE A 31 16.80 -3.36 1.67
N LEU A 32 15.71 -3.25 2.41
CA LEU A 32 15.23 -1.96 2.89
C LEU A 32 16.26 -1.29 3.82
N ALA A 33 16.82 -2.02 4.80
CA ALA A 33 17.89 -1.50 5.66
C ALA A 33 19.10 -1.01 4.87
N ARG A 34 19.49 -1.76 3.84
CA ARG A 34 20.57 -1.35 2.91
C ARG A 34 20.27 -0.03 2.22
N ALA A 35 19.03 0.16 1.75
CA ALA A 35 18.60 1.41 1.12
C ALA A 35 18.68 2.58 2.12
N LEU A 36 18.26 2.37 3.38
CA LEU A 36 18.29 3.39 4.43
C LEU A 36 19.72 3.89 4.76
N VAL A 37 20.72 2.99 4.71
CA VAL A 37 22.13 3.36 4.98
C VAL A 37 22.65 4.38 3.97
N GLN A 38 22.09 4.42 2.75
CA GLN A 38 22.53 5.35 1.71
C GLN A 38 22.12 6.80 1.97
N ASP A 39 21.17 7.03 2.88
CA ASP A 39 20.61 8.36 3.20
C ASP A 39 20.28 9.19 1.94
N ALA A 40 19.67 8.52 0.95
CA ALA A 40 19.34 9.13 -0.33
C ALA A 40 18.24 10.20 -0.19
N GLN A 41 18.16 11.12 -1.15
CA GLN A 41 17.04 12.06 -1.25
C GLN A 41 15.80 11.43 -1.88
N VAL A 42 16.00 10.41 -2.75
CA VAL A 42 14.94 9.69 -3.43
C VAL A 42 15.14 8.18 -3.24
N TYR A 43 14.10 7.51 -2.80
CA TYR A 43 14.03 6.06 -2.67
C TYR A 43 13.09 5.51 -3.73
N LEU A 44 13.56 4.55 -4.53
CA LEU A 44 12.73 3.81 -5.48
C LEU A 44 12.61 2.37 -4.98
N MET A 45 11.39 1.93 -4.76
CA MET A 45 11.10 0.62 -4.19
C MET A 45 10.09 -0.12 -5.06
N ASP A 46 10.39 -1.38 -5.32
CA ASP A 46 9.52 -2.27 -6.07
C ASP A 46 8.93 -3.30 -5.10
N GLU A 47 7.61 -3.23 -4.90
CA GLU A 47 6.82 -4.13 -4.05
C GLU A 47 7.42 -4.33 -2.63
N PRO A 48 7.72 -3.26 -1.86
CA PRO A 48 8.42 -3.39 -0.58
C PRO A 48 7.65 -4.17 0.49
N PHE A 49 6.35 -4.38 0.29
CA PHE A 49 5.46 -5.09 1.21
C PHE A 49 5.26 -6.57 0.83
N GLN A 50 5.81 -7.03 -0.29
CA GLN A 50 5.58 -8.39 -0.76
C GLN A 50 6.19 -9.43 0.20
N GLY A 51 5.37 -10.44 0.57
CA GLY A 51 5.82 -11.56 1.37
C GLY A 51 6.12 -11.24 2.85
N VAL A 52 5.65 -10.10 3.35
CA VAL A 52 5.73 -9.74 4.76
C VAL A 52 4.37 -9.92 5.46
N ASP A 53 4.39 -10.16 6.76
CA ASP A 53 3.17 -10.18 7.58
C ASP A 53 2.66 -8.76 7.85
N ALA A 54 1.38 -8.64 8.24
CA ALA A 54 0.72 -7.36 8.47
C ALA A 54 1.41 -6.47 9.53
N THR A 55 2.09 -7.05 10.51
CA THR A 55 2.84 -6.29 11.53
C THR A 55 4.09 -5.68 10.92
N THR A 56 4.80 -6.47 10.12
CA THR A 56 5.99 -6.02 9.39
C THR A 56 5.63 -4.97 8.34
N GLU A 57 4.53 -5.16 7.62
CA GLU A 57 4.01 -4.20 6.64
C GLU A 57 3.78 -2.83 7.28
N ARG A 58 3.05 -2.77 8.39
CA ARG A 58 2.83 -1.52 9.14
C ARG A 58 4.13 -0.86 9.58
N ALA A 59 5.11 -1.63 10.04
CA ALA A 59 6.41 -1.10 10.43
C ALA A 59 7.14 -0.48 9.24
N ILE A 60 7.08 -1.10 8.05
CA ILE A 60 7.64 -0.55 6.81
C ILE A 60 6.90 0.74 6.42
N VAL A 61 5.57 0.74 6.43
CA VAL A 61 4.77 1.96 6.13
C VAL A 61 5.15 3.11 7.05
N THR A 62 5.23 2.87 8.35
CA THR A 62 5.66 3.88 9.33
C THR A 62 7.04 4.43 8.98
N LEU A 63 7.99 3.57 8.63
CA LEU A 63 9.33 3.96 8.24
C LEU A 63 9.34 4.84 6.96
N LEU A 64 8.52 4.48 5.94
CA LEU A 64 8.40 5.28 4.73
C LEU A 64 7.78 6.66 5.01
N GLN A 65 6.81 6.73 5.92
CA GLN A 65 6.23 7.99 6.39
C GLN A 65 7.25 8.85 7.15
N GLU A 66 8.11 8.24 7.96
CA GLU A 66 9.24 8.94 8.62
C GLU A 66 10.22 9.54 7.60
N LEU A 67 10.58 8.78 6.56
CA LEU A 67 11.43 9.27 5.48
C LEU A 67 10.79 10.49 4.78
N ARG A 68 9.50 10.41 4.48
CA ARG A 68 8.74 11.53 3.92
C ARG A 68 8.76 12.76 4.84
N ALA A 69 8.48 12.56 6.13
CA ALA A 69 8.52 13.63 7.13
C ALA A 69 9.91 14.28 7.26
N ALA A 70 10.98 13.52 6.99
CA ALA A 70 12.35 14.00 6.91
C ALA A 70 12.68 14.69 5.57
N GLY A 71 11.70 14.95 4.71
CA GLY A 71 11.87 15.64 3.41
C GLY A 71 12.40 14.76 2.29
N LYS A 72 12.42 13.43 2.46
CA LYS A 72 12.81 12.49 1.41
C LYS A 72 11.62 12.21 0.48
N THR A 73 11.92 11.86 -0.77
CA THR A 73 10.92 11.37 -1.72
C THR A 73 10.96 9.84 -1.76
N VAL A 74 9.82 9.21 -1.57
CA VAL A 74 9.70 7.74 -1.66
C VAL A 74 8.72 7.40 -2.79
N VAL A 75 9.21 6.67 -3.78
CA VAL A 75 8.41 6.16 -4.90
C VAL A 75 8.31 4.64 -4.77
N VAL A 76 7.09 4.14 -4.73
CA VAL A 76 6.81 2.71 -4.51
C VAL A 76 5.99 2.18 -5.69
N VAL A 77 6.46 1.10 -6.32
CA VAL A 77 5.61 0.28 -7.17
C VAL A 77 4.78 -0.62 -6.28
N HIS A 78 3.46 -0.59 -6.46
CA HIS A 78 2.51 -1.27 -5.57
C HIS A 78 1.29 -1.76 -6.36
N HIS A 79 0.80 -2.95 -6.04
CA HIS A 79 -0.31 -3.57 -6.76
C HIS A 79 -1.57 -3.75 -5.90
N ASP A 80 -1.47 -3.62 -4.57
CA ASP A 80 -2.65 -3.68 -3.70
C ASP A 80 -3.36 -2.33 -3.65
N LEU A 81 -4.38 -2.21 -4.48
CA LEU A 81 -5.15 -0.98 -4.61
C LEU A 81 -5.94 -0.61 -3.35
N GLN A 82 -6.20 -1.56 -2.45
CA GLN A 82 -6.96 -1.28 -1.22
C GLN A 82 -6.17 -0.43 -0.23
N THR A 83 -4.86 -0.60 -0.21
CA THR A 83 -3.97 0.10 0.72
C THR A 83 -3.45 1.44 0.17
N VAL A 84 -3.62 1.71 -1.14
CA VAL A 84 -3.13 2.96 -1.76
C VAL A 84 -3.64 4.22 -1.05
N PRO A 85 -4.94 4.37 -0.74
CA PRO A 85 -5.44 5.60 -0.10
C PRO A 85 -4.93 5.81 1.33
N GLU A 86 -4.51 4.73 2.00
CA GLU A 86 -4.00 4.78 3.37
C GLU A 86 -2.49 5.08 3.41
N TYR A 87 -1.73 4.51 2.45
CA TYR A 87 -0.27 4.52 2.51
C TYR A 87 0.37 5.69 1.76
N PHE A 88 -0.29 6.20 0.72
CA PHE A 88 0.30 7.16 -0.21
C PHE A 88 -0.53 8.44 -0.35
N ASP A 89 0.15 9.55 -0.61
CA ASP A 89 -0.49 10.86 -0.86
C ASP A 89 -0.63 11.14 -2.35
N TRP A 90 0.25 10.57 -3.16
CA TRP A 90 0.35 10.79 -4.60
C TRP A 90 0.40 9.46 -5.33
N THR A 91 -0.26 9.36 -6.47
CA THR A 91 -0.23 8.16 -7.29
C THR A 91 -0.01 8.49 -8.77
N ALA A 92 0.60 7.55 -9.48
CA ALA A 92 0.65 7.52 -10.92
C ALA A 92 0.09 6.19 -11.41
N LEU A 93 -0.98 6.24 -12.20
CA LEU A 93 -1.67 5.08 -12.76
C LEU A 93 -1.15 4.83 -14.17
N LEU A 94 -0.58 3.64 -14.39
CA LEU A 94 0.09 3.27 -15.63
C LEU A 94 -0.58 2.06 -16.29
N ASN A 95 -0.85 2.19 -17.58
CA ASN A 95 -1.23 1.07 -18.46
C ASN A 95 -0.62 1.31 -19.83
N VAL A 96 0.59 0.80 -20.09
CA VAL A 96 1.43 1.08 -21.27
C VAL A 96 1.77 2.58 -21.38
N ARG A 97 0.84 3.44 -20.99
CA ARG A 97 0.97 4.90 -20.92
C ARG A 97 0.51 5.41 -19.56
N LEU A 98 0.85 6.64 -19.24
CA LEU A 98 0.33 7.34 -18.08
C LEU A 98 -1.17 7.60 -18.29
N ILE A 99 -2.00 7.06 -17.41
CA ILE A 99 -3.46 7.30 -17.40
C ILE A 99 -3.77 8.54 -16.57
N ALA A 100 -3.26 8.61 -15.34
CA ALA A 100 -3.43 9.74 -14.45
C ALA A 100 -2.26 9.83 -13.47
N SER A 101 -1.94 11.03 -13.00
CA SER A 101 -0.95 11.25 -11.94
C SER A 101 -1.35 12.48 -11.14
N GLY A 102 -1.33 12.37 -9.81
CA GLY A 102 -1.73 13.46 -8.92
C GLY A 102 -1.96 12.98 -7.50
N PRO A 103 -2.51 13.84 -6.62
CA PRO A 103 -2.96 13.46 -5.30
C PRO A 103 -3.90 12.26 -5.37
N VAL A 104 -3.72 11.30 -4.45
CA VAL A 104 -4.57 10.10 -4.40
C VAL A 104 -6.05 10.47 -4.32
N SER A 105 -6.40 11.49 -3.53
CA SER A 105 -7.77 11.97 -3.37
C SER A 105 -8.43 12.47 -4.66
N GLU A 106 -7.64 12.84 -5.67
CA GLU A 106 -8.14 13.40 -6.93
C GLU A 106 -8.12 12.39 -8.08
N VAL A 107 -7.07 11.56 -8.15
CA VAL A 107 -6.84 10.71 -9.33
C VAL A 107 -7.16 9.24 -9.08
N PHE A 108 -7.28 8.80 -7.83
CA PHE A 108 -7.60 7.41 -7.49
C PHE A 108 -9.12 7.17 -7.57
N THR A 109 -9.67 7.34 -8.78
CA THR A 109 -11.11 7.23 -9.08
C THR A 109 -11.44 5.91 -9.76
N GLU A 110 -12.70 5.48 -9.66
CA GLU A 110 -13.17 4.26 -10.34
C GLU A 110 -12.91 4.33 -11.84
N GLU A 111 -13.12 5.49 -12.48
CA GLU A 111 -12.90 5.68 -13.90
C GLU A 111 -11.42 5.47 -14.27
N ASN A 112 -10.50 6.12 -13.58
CA ASN A 112 -9.07 5.99 -13.83
C ASN A 112 -8.57 4.56 -13.55
N LEU A 113 -9.08 3.93 -12.50
CA LEU A 113 -8.75 2.53 -12.18
C LEU A 113 -9.29 1.57 -13.25
N ARG A 114 -10.50 1.82 -13.78
CA ARG A 114 -11.06 1.04 -14.89
C ARG A 114 -10.24 1.19 -16.17
N LEU A 115 -9.76 2.39 -16.47
CA LEU A 115 -8.89 2.65 -17.63
C LEU A 115 -7.51 1.97 -17.46
N THR A 116 -7.03 1.88 -16.22
CA THR A 116 -5.72 1.30 -15.91
C THR A 116 -5.74 -0.22 -15.93
N TYR A 117 -6.74 -0.84 -15.28
CA TYR A 117 -6.78 -2.29 -15.02
C TYR A 117 -7.84 -3.03 -15.85
N GLY A 118 -8.60 -2.32 -16.70
CA GLY A 118 -9.75 -2.88 -17.41
C GLY A 118 -10.84 -3.32 -16.41
N GLY A 119 -12.06 -3.55 -16.76
CA GLY A 119 -13.22 -3.77 -15.89
C GLY A 119 -13.15 -4.83 -14.74
N ARG A 120 -11.95 -5.19 -14.28
CA ARG A 120 -11.69 -6.17 -13.21
C ARG A 120 -11.58 -5.57 -11.80
N VAL A 121 -11.92 -4.29 -11.61
CA VAL A 121 -11.79 -3.60 -10.32
C VAL A 121 -13.10 -3.74 -9.53
N SER A 122 -13.32 -4.89 -8.90
CA SER A 122 -14.59 -5.20 -8.22
C SER A 122 -14.71 -4.71 -6.78
N PHE A 123 -13.61 -4.27 -6.16
CA PHE A 123 -13.60 -3.88 -4.73
C PHE A 123 -14.18 -2.49 -4.45
N LEU A 124 -14.29 -1.61 -5.46
CA LEU A 124 -14.88 -0.28 -5.30
C LEU A 124 -16.41 -0.30 -5.12
N ARG A 125 -17.08 -1.45 -5.32
CA ARG A 125 -18.53 -1.59 -5.19
C ARG A 125 -19.05 -1.77 -3.76
N HIS A 126 -18.17 -1.81 -2.75
CA HIS A 126 -18.58 -2.08 -1.36
C HIS A 126 -18.86 -0.82 -0.51
N GLY A 127 -18.70 0.39 -1.07
CA GLY A 127 -18.97 1.66 -0.36
C GLY A 127 -20.41 2.15 -0.40
N GLU A 128 -21.29 1.62 -1.27
CA GLU A 128 -22.62 2.20 -1.52
C GLU A 128 -23.81 1.36 -1.02
N ARG A 129 -23.60 0.32 -0.20
CA ARG A 129 -24.69 -0.48 0.33
C ARG A 129 -25.01 -0.21 1.79
N ASN A 130 -25.08 1.04 2.22
CA ASN A 130 -25.75 1.42 3.46
C ASN A 130 -26.62 2.65 3.22
N GLY A 131 -27.77 2.43 2.62
CA GLY A 131 -28.75 3.50 2.42
C GLY A 131 -29.93 3.07 1.56
N ALA A 132 -30.54 1.92 1.85
CA ALA A 132 -31.89 1.64 1.37
C ALA A 132 -32.85 1.84 2.53
N PRO A 133 -33.85 2.73 2.44
CA PRO A 133 -34.88 2.88 3.46
C PRO A 133 -35.76 1.65 3.49
N GLU A 134 -35.99 1.15 4.70
CA GLU A 134 -37.10 0.28 4.98
C GLU A 134 -38.40 1.06 4.71
N ASP A 135 -39.14 0.69 3.72
CA ASP A 135 -40.52 1.14 3.57
C ASP A 135 -41.48 -0.04 3.54
N GLU A 136 -42.17 -0.09 4.68
CA GLU A 136 -43.58 -0.32 4.89
C GLU A 136 -44.24 -1.58 4.30
N LYS A 137 -44.32 -2.54 5.18
CA LYS A 137 -45.47 -3.43 5.26
C LYS A 137 -46.72 -2.60 5.52
N ARG A 138 -47.67 -2.59 4.62
CA ARG A 138 -49.09 -2.38 4.89
C ARG A 138 -49.86 -3.62 4.44
N ILE A 139 -50.20 -4.44 5.39
CA ILE A 139 -51.49 -4.79 5.90
C ILE A 139 -52.68 -4.45 4.94
N GLY A 140 -53.29 -5.47 4.46
CA GLY A 140 -54.57 -5.41 3.79
C GLY A 140 -55.31 -6.72 4.01
N GLU A 141 -56.10 -6.68 5.07
CA GLU A 141 -57.11 -7.68 5.49
C GLU A 141 -58.23 -7.90 4.48
N ARG A 142 -58.86 -9.06 4.70
CA ARG A 142 -60.28 -9.46 4.42
C ARG A 142 -60.51 -9.98 2.99
N GLY A 143 -61.15 -11.02 2.82
CA GLY A 143 -62.14 -11.77 3.53
C GLY A 143 -62.94 -12.65 2.58
N LEU A 144 -63.52 -13.70 3.13
CA LEU A 144 -64.49 -14.68 2.60
C LEU A 144 -63.91 -15.93 1.99
#